data_1bfde2ac8180a84fb12d4e6ef01faa1f
#
_entry.id   1bfde2ac8180a84fb12d4e6ef01faa1f
#
_cell.length_a   1.000
_cell.length_b   1.000
_cell.length_c   1.000
_cell.angle_alpha   90.00
_cell.angle_beta   90.00
_cell.angle_gamma   90.00
#
_symmetry.space_group_name_H-M   'P 1'
#
loop_
_entity.id
_entity.type
_entity.pdbx_description
1 polymer ?
#
loop_
_entity_poly.entity_id
_entity_poly.type
_entity_poly.pdbx_seq_one_letter_code
_entity_poly.pdbx_strand_id
1 'polypeptide(L)'
;MRPTRTTIGLVLTVAFVVYVGLLLWLSGNWLWVEGWIFGVWWVCLAATILVWLLYRDPALLKERMRMPGTGGESRADVVILIGIKVFFLGMIVVPALDRRFGWTPRLPVWCEVCGGTLLLVGCVPFVRAFTDNTYASQLVRIQTERDQRVIETGVYGFVRHPMYLGAGLTFIGGELLLGSVSGLLLSLVMIGILVVRIFVEENLLIRDLEGYRAYREKVRYRLVPRVW
;
A
#
# COMPACT_ATOMS: atom_id res chain seq x y z
N MET A 1 5.01 -23.92 -11.66
CA MET A 1 6.47 -23.66 -11.87
C MET A 1 6.84 -22.38 -11.15
N ARG A 2 7.94 -22.36 -10.40
CA ARG A 2 8.47 -21.10 -9.85
C ARG A 2 9.20 -20.35 -10.97
N PRO A 3 9.03 -19.01 -11.09
CA PRO A 3 9.75 -18.24 -12.10
C PRO A 3 11.26 -18.33 -11.88
N THR A 4 12.02 -18.31 -12.95
CA THR A 4 13.50 -18.31 -12.89
C THR A 4 14.01 -16.97 -12.35
N ARG A 5 15.23 -16.95 -11.83
CA ARG A 5 15.87 -15.69 -11.39
C ARG A 5 15.94 -14.66 -12.53
N THR A 6 16.19 -15.13 -13.74
CA THR A 6 16.21 -14.30 -14.95
C THR A 6 14.83 -13.68 -15.23
N THR A 7 13.76 -14.47 -15.12
CA THR A 7 12.38 -13.95 -15.30
C THR A 7 12.04 -12.89 -14.26
N ILE A 8 12.40 -13.14 -13.00
CA ILE A 8 12.16 -12.14 -11.92
C ILE A 8 12.96 -10.86 -12.21
N GLY A 9 14.24 -10.99 -12.55
CA GLY A 9 15.08 -9.84 -12.90
C GLY A 9 14.49 -9.03 -14.07
N LEU A 10 14.06 -9.69 -15.13
CA LEU A 10 13.44 -9.03 -16.28
C LEU A 10 12.15 -8.27 -15.89
N VAL A 11 11.27 -8.90 -15.12
CA VAL A 11 10.01 -8.27 -14.66
C VAL A 11 10.31 -7.03 -13.81
N LEU A 12 11.27 -7.12 -12.89
CA LEU A 12 11.65 -5.99 -12.04
C LEU A 12 12.30 -4.87 -12.84
N THR A 13 13.14 -5.20 -13.82
CA THR A 13 13.75 -4.19 -14.72
C THR A 13 12.69 -3.49 -15.55
N VAL A 14 11.75 -4.23 -16.15
CA VAL A 14 10.66 -3.64 -16.92
C VAL A 14 9.78 -2.76 -16.01
N ALA A 15 9.42 -3.23 -14.83
CA ALA A 15 8.65 -2.46 -13.86
C ALA A 15 9.37 -1.16 -13.47
N PHE A 16 10.69 -1.24 -13.23
CA PHE A 16 11.52 -0.06 -12.93
C PHE A 16 11.50 0.95 -14.09
N VAL A 17 11.82 0.50 -15.31
CA VAL A 17 11.88 1.38 -16.48
C VAL A 17 10.52 2.03 -16.74
N VAL A 18 9.43 1.25 -16.68
CA VAL A 18 8.08 1.75 -16.93
C VAL A 18 7.65 2.73 -15.83
N TYR A 19 7.82 2.37 -14.57
CA TYR A 19 7.33 3.19 -13.46
C TYR A 19 8.13 4.49 -13.32
N VAL A 20 9.45 4.39 -13.22
CA VAL A 20 10.33 5.56 -13.06
C VAL A 20 10.34 6.40 -14.34
N GLY A 21 10.41 5.74 -15.50
CA GLY A 21 10.36 6.42 -16.80
C GLY A 21 9.07 7.20 -17.01
N LEU A 22 7.91 6.63 -16.65
CA LEU A 22 6.61 7.31 -16.72
C LEU A 22 6.58 8.54 -15.80
N LEU A 23 7.02 8.39 -14.55
CA LEU A 23 7.05 9.48 -13.57
C LEU A 23 7.89 10.66 -14.06
N LEU A 24 9.10 10.38 -14.55
CA LEU A 24 10.02 11.42 -15.04
C LEU A 24 9.54 12.02 -16.37
N TRP A 25 9.00 11.21 -17.27
CA TRP A 25 8.44 11.68 -18.53
C TRP A 25 7.24 12.62 -18.30
N LEU A 26 6.33 12.27 -17.43
CA LEU A 26 5.19 13.10 -17.07
C LEU A 26 5.63 14.42 -16.41
N SER A 27 6.67 14.39 -15.56
CA SER A 27 7.22 15.59 -14.94
C SER A 27 7.91 16.53 -15.92
N GLY A 28 8.28 16.05 -17.12
CA GLY A 28 9.07 16.80 -18.09
C GLY A 28 10.51 17.09 -17.63
N ASN A 29 10.98 16.46 -16.55
CA ASN A 29 12.29 16.71 -15.97
C ASN A 29 13.00 15.40 -15.59
N TRP A 30 13.90 14.93 -16.45
CA TRP A 30 14.70 13.72 -16.23
C TRP A 30 15.74 13.85 -15.11
N LEU A 31 16.04 15.06 -14.66
CA LEU A 31 16.98 15.37 -13.57
C LEU A 31 16.24 15.61 -12.24
N TRP A 32 14.96 15.27 -12.14
CA TRP A 32 14.18 15.42 -10.93
C TRP A 32 14.61 14.41 -9.85
N VAL A 33 15.47 14.87 -8.93
CA VAL A 33 16.12 14.03 -7.92
C VAL A 33 15.11 13.35 -7.01
N GLU A 34 14.12 14.09 -6.52
CA GLU A 34 13.07 13.59 -5.63
C GLU A 34 12.22 12.51 -6.35
N GLY A 35 11.94 12.71 -7.63
CA GLY A 35 11.27 11.72 -8.47
C GLY A 35 12.07 10.42 -8.62
N TRP A 36 13.39 10.52 -8.79
CA TRP A 36 14.28 9.36 -8.80
C TRP A 36 14.30 8.64 -7.47
N ILE A 37 14.45 9.36 -6.35
CA ILE A 37 14.47 8.77 -5.00
C ILE A 37 13.16 8.03 -4.74
N PHE A 38 12.02 8.67 -5.00
CA PHE A 38 10.70 8.07 -4.82
C PHE A 38 10.50 6.84 -5.71
N GLY A 39 10.83 6.95 -7.00
CA GLY A 39 10.67 5.87 -7.97
C GLY A 39 11.51 4.64 -7.63
N VAL A 40 12.79 4.84 -7.31
CA VAL A 40 13.69 3.76 -6.86
C VAL A 40 13.18 3.12 -5.59
N TRP A 41 12.82 3.93 -4.58
CA TRP A 41 12.28 3.44 -3.30
C TRP A 41 11.04 2.57 -3.51
N TRP A 42 10.09 3.04 -4.34
CA TRP A 42 8.84 2.33 -4.61
C TRP A 42 9.08 0.97 -5.29
N VAL A 43 9.96 0.95 -6.30
CA VAL A 43 10.31 -0.31 -6.99
C VAL A 43 11.05 -1.26 -6.05
N CYS A 44 11.95 -0.77 -5.21
CA CYS A 44 12.65 -1.58 -4.21
C CYS A 44 11.67 -2.18 -3.19
N LEU A 45 10.70 -1.39 -2.71
CA LEU A 45 9.65 -1.89 -1.79
C LEU A 45 8.80 -2.98 -2.46
N ALA A 46 8.31 -2.71 -3.68
CA ALA A 46 7.51 -3.67 -4.44
C ALA A 46 8.30 -4.95 -4.76
N ALA A 47 9.55 -4.83 -5.14
CA ALA A 47 10.45 -5.95 -5.39
C ALA A 47 10.67 -6.79 -4.14
N THR A 48 10.93 -6.16 -2.99
CA THR A 48 11.13 -6.84 -1.71
C THR A 48 9.91 -7.67 -1.35
N ILE A 49 8.70 -7.09 -1.43
CA ILE A 49 7.45 -7.79 -1.13
C ILE A 49 7.22 -8.92 -2.14
N LEU A 50 7.36 -8.67 -3.44
CA LEU A 50 7.16 -9.67 -4.49
C LEU A 50 8.12 -10.86 -4.31
N VAL A 51 9.41 -10.60 -4.11
CA VAL A 51 10.43 -11.65 -3.93
C VAL A 51 10.13 -12.43 -2.65
N TRP A 52 9.79 -11.76 -1.56
CA TRP A 52 9.43 -12.43 -0.31
C TRP A 52 8.20 -13.35 -0.51
N LEU A 53 7.12 -12.84 -1.13
CA LEU A 53 5.91 -13.63 -1.40
C LEU A 53 6.19 -14.81 -2.31
N LEU A 54 7.00 -14.65 -3.38
CA LEU A 54 7.35 -15.74 -4.30
C LEU A 54 8.06 -16.91 -3.60
N TYR A 55 8.94 -16.62 -2.64
CA TYR A 55 9.76 -17.63 -2.01
C TYR A 55 9.21 -18.12 -0.67
N ARG A 56 8.54 -17.25 0.10
CA ARG A 56 8.10 -17.54 1.47
C ARG A 56 6.60 -17.81 1.59
N ASP A 57 5.76 -17.12 0.81
CA ASP A 57 4.32 -17.31 0.84
C ASP A 57 3.67 -17.22 -0.57
N PRO A 58 3.89 -18.23 -1.44
CA PRO A 58 3.27 -18.28 -2.76
C PRO A 58 1.74 -18.34 -2.72
N ALA A 59 1.17 -18.83 -1.62
CA ALA A 59 -0.27 -18.91 -1.43
C ALA A 59 -0.89 -17.51 -1.27
N LEU A 60 -0.25 -16.67 -0.47
CA LEU A 60 -0.64 -15.26 -0.35
C LEU A 60 -0.44 -14.51 -1.68
N LEU A 61 0.67 -14.76 -2.40
CA LEU A 61 0.87 -14.16 -3.71
C LEU A 61 -0.27 -14.49 -4.67
N LYS A 62 -0.66 -15.77 -4.76
CA LYS A 62 -1.78 -16.21 -5.60
C LYS A 62 -3.08 -15.52 -5.21
N GLU A 63 -3.34 -15.40 -3.91
CA GLU A 63 -4.53 -14.69 -3.40
C GLU A 63 -4.52 -13.20 -3.77
N ARG A 64 -3.38 -12.54 -3.67
CA ARG A 64 -3.23 -11.12 -4.04
C ARG A 64 -3.32 -10.85 -5.54
N MET A 65 -3.13 -11.87 -6.38
CA MET A 65 -3.31 -11.77 -7.83
C MET A 65 -4.76 -11.99 -8.28
N ARG A 66 -5.69 -12.31 -7.36
CA ARG A 66 -7.11 -12.44 -7.71
C ARG A 66 -7.69 -11.10 -8.15
N MET A 67 -8.52 -11.16 -9.18
CA MET A 67 -9.21 -9.96 -9.66
C MET A 67 -10.38 -9.60 -8.74
N PRO A 68 -10.66 -8.31 -8.53
CA PRO A 68 -11.88 -7.87 -7.87
C PRO A 68 -13.12 -8.50 -8.53
N GLY A 69 -14.09 -8.94 -7.71
CA GLY A 69 -15.31 -9.61 -8.17
C GLY A 69 -15.21 -11.13 -8.31
N THR A 70 -14.02 -11.72 -8.07
CA THR A 70 -13.82 -13.18 -8.24
C THR A 70 -13.71 -13.96 -6.94
N GLY A 71 -13.69 -13.28 -5.79
CA GLY A 71 -13.47 -13.90 -4.47
C GLY A 71 -14.71 -13.97 -3.58
N GLY A 72 -15.88 -13.58 -4.07
CA GLY A 72 -17.12 -13.53 -3.27
C GLY A 72 -17.23 -12.29 -2.38
N GLU A 73 -16.38 -11.29 -2.59
CA GLU A 73 -16.43 -9.99 -1.91
C GLU A 73 -17.71 -9.22 -2.26
N SER A 74 -18.09 -8.28 -1.39
CA SER A 74 -19.26 -7.43 -1.62
C SER A 74 -19.05 -6.48 -2.80
N ARG A 75 -20.14 -6.06 -3.45
CA ARG A 75 -20.10 -5.02 -4.50
C ARG A 75 -19.46 -3.73 -4.01
N ALA A 76 -19.67 -3.38 -2.74
CA ALA A 76 -19.06 -2.21 -2.11
C ALA A 76 -17.53 -2.35 -2.07
N ASP A 77 -16.98 -3.51 -1.70
CA ASP A 77 -15.53 -3.74 -1.69
C ASP A 77 -14.94 -3.65 -3.10
N VAL A 78 -15.62 -4.20 -4.10
CA VAL A 78 -15.18 -4.09 -5.52
C VAL A 78 -15.08 -2.62 -5.95
N VAL A 79 -16.09 -1.80 -5.63
CA VAL A 79 -16.07 -0.36 -5.96
C VAL A 79 -14.95 0.37 -5.23
N ILE A 80 -14.77 0.08 -3.92
CA ILE A 80 -13.69 0.65 -3.12
C ILE A 80 -12.32 0.26 -3.71
N LEU A 81 -12.12 -1.01 -4.11
CA LEU A 81 -10.89 -1.48 -4.72
C LEU A 81 -10.58 -0.79 -6.06
N ILE A 82 -11.59 -0.60 -6.90
CA ILE A 82 -11.43 0.16 -8.15
C ILE A 82 -11.04 1.60 -7.81
N GLY A 83 -11.73 2.23 -6.85
CA GLY A 83 -11.38 3.56 -6.36
C GLY A 83 -9.93 3.64 -5.89
N ILE A 84 -9.48 2.71 -5.05
CA ILE A 84 -8.09 2.64 -4.59
C ILE A 84 -7.11 2.57 -5.76
N LYS A 85 -7.38 1.75 -6.79
CA LYS A 85 -6.49 1.63 -7.96
C LYS A 85 -6.44 2.93 -8.79
N VAL A 86 -7.58 3.59 -8.98
CA VAL A 86 -7.66 4.87 -9.69
C VAL A 86 -6.90 5.97 -8.93
N PHE A 87 -7.15 6.09 -7.62
CA PHE A 87 -6.45 7.07 -6.79
C PHE A 87 -4.96 6.76 -6.68
N PHE A 88 -4.58 5.48 -6.60
CA PHE A 88 -3.18 5.07 -6.62
C PHE A 88 -2.46 5.48 -7.91
N LEU A 89 -3.11 5.33 -9.07
CA LEU A 89 -2.58 5.85 -10.34
C LEU A 89 -2.48 7.38 -10.31
N GLY A 90 -3.49 8.05 -9.75
CA GLY A 90 -3.49 9.50 -9.55
C GLY A 90 -2.29 9.99 -8.72
N MET A 91 -1.91 9.26 -7.68
CA MET A 91 -0.75 9.56 -6.83
C MET A 91 0.62 9.44 -7.53
N ILE A 92 0.66 8.85 -8.71
CA ILE A 92 1.85 8.84 -9.58
C ILE A 92 1.79 9.99 -10.58
N VAL A 93 0.60 10.19 -11.17
CA VAL A 93 0.40 11.12 -12.28
C VAL A 93 0.32 12.57 -11.79
N VAL A 94 -0.44 12.81 -10.72
CA VAL A 94 -0.73 14.17 -10.25
C VAL A 94 0.52 14.91 -9.79
N PRO A 95 1.42 14.37 -8.94
CA PRO A 95 2.62 15.08 -8.51
C PRO A 95 3.62 15.31 -9.66
N ALA A 96 3.68 14.37 -10.64
CA ALA A 96 4.51 14.57 -11.81
C ALA A 96 4.01 15.71 -12.70
N LEU A 97 2.70 15.81 -12.91
CA LEU A 97 2.09 16.91 -13.65
C LEU A 97 2.14 18.23 -12.88
N ASP A 98 1.95 18.20 -11.55
CA ASP A 98 2.13 19.36 -10.68
C ASP A 98 3.55 19.92 -10.80
N ARG A 99 4.56 19.03 -10.77
CA ARG A 99 5.96 19.41 -11.03
C ARG A 99 6.17 20.06 -12.38
N ARG A 100 5.51 19.53 -13.42
CA ARG A 100 5.64 20.02 -14.81
C ARG A 100 4.97 21.37 -15.04
N PHE A 101 3.76 21.52 -14.51
CA PHE A 101 2.92 22.67 -14.81
C PHE A 101 2.89 23.71 -13.68
N GLY A 102 3.47 23.40 -12.50
CA GLY A 102 3.52 24.32 -11.38
C GLY A 102 2.14 24.68 -10.83
N TRP A 103 1.24 23.70 -10.72
CA TRP A 103 -0.12 23.93 -10.22
C TRP A 103 -0.15 24.42 -8.78
N THR A 104 0.79 23.92 -7.96
CA THR A 104 0.90 24.29 -6.56
C THR A 104 2.29 24.83 -6.23
N PRO A 105 2.42 25.68 -5.17
CA PRO A 105 3.72 26.15 -4.70
C PRO A 105 4.59 24.98 -4.27
N ARG A 106 5.89 25.06 -4.53
CA ARG A 106 6.85 24.07 -4.03
C ARG A 106 6.89 24.08 -2.52
N LEU A 107 6.89 22.91 -1.93
CA LEU A 107 7.08 22.74 -0.51
C LEU A 107 8.54 23.05 -0.12
N PRO A 108 8.78 23.56 1.10
CA PRO A 108 10.13 23.75 1.61
C PRO A 108 10.88 22.41 1.74
N VAL A 109 12.20 22.46 1.59
CA VAL A 109 13.09 21.25 1.63
C VAL A 109 12.89 20.41 2.89
N TRP A 110 12.56 21.02 4.04
CA TRP A 110 12.29 20.24 5.25
C TRP A 110 11.06 19.32 5.12
N CYS A 111 10.08 19.68 4.29
CA CYS A 111 8.94 18.80 3.97
C CYS A 111 9.41 17.56 3.20
N GLU A 112 10.35 17.73 2.26
CA GLU A 112 10.92 16.63 1.48
C GLU A 112 11.68 15.65 2.41
N VAL A 113 12.46 16.18 3.36
CA VAL A 113 13.17 15.37 4.38
C VAL A 113 12.17 14.62 5.27
N CYS A 114 11.12 15.30 5.75
CA CYS A 114 10.04 14.65 6.50
C CYS A 114 9.35 13.57 5.67
N GLY A 115 9.11 13.84 4.38
CA GLY A 115 8.53 12.90 3.44
C GLY A 115 9.36 11.63 3.29
N GLY A 116 10.66 11.78 3.06
CA GLY A 116 11.60 10.65 3.01
C GLY A 116 11.62 9.84 4.30
N THR A 117 11.56 10.52 5.45
CA THR A 117 11.48 9.86 6.77
C THR A 117 10.18 9.05 6.91
N LEU A 118 9.04 9.62 6.52
CA LEU A 118 7.75 8.92 6.57
C LEU A 118 7.71 7.70 5.63
N LEU A 119 8.35 7.77 4.46
CA LEU A 119 8.50 6.61 3.56
C LEU A 119 9.24 5.47 4.25
N LEU A 120 10.35 5.75 4.93
CA LEU A 120 11.14 4.75 5.64
C LEU A 120 10.38 4.17 6.84
N VAL A 121 9.75 5.01 7.65
CA VAL A 121 8.95 4.57 8.81
C VAL A 121 7.74 3.76 8.37
N GLY A 122 7.02 4.21 7.33
CA GLY A 122 5.83 3.54 6.79
C GLY A 122 6.13 2.19 6.14
N CYS A 123 7.34 2.02 5.60
CA CYS A 123 7.80 0.75 5.02
C CYS A 123 7.73 -0.40 6.04
N VAL A 124 8.04 -0.14 7.33
CA VAL A 124 8.09 -1.17 8.36
C VAL A 124 6.73 -1.83 8.59
N PRO A 125 5.65 -1.13 9.02
CA PRO A 125 4.35 -1.76 9.19
C PRO A 125 3.77 -2.30 7.88
N PHE A 126 4.11 -1.69 6.74
CA PHE A 126 3.66 -2.16 5.43
C PHE A 126 4.23 -3.53 5.09
N VAL A 127 5.56 -3.71 5.17
CA VAL A 127 6.23 -5.00 4.88
C VAL A 127 5.86 -6.05 5.93
N ARG A 128 5.87 -5.67 7.22
CA ARG A 128 5.51 -6.58 8.31
C ARG A 128 4.08 -7.09 8.21
N ALA A 129 3.15 -6.31 7.67
CA ALA A 129 1.80 -6.78 7.44
C ALA A 129 1.73 -8.02 6.54
N PHE A 130 2.62 -8.14 5.54
CA PHE A 130 2.71 -9.32 4.68
C PHE A 130 3.47 -10.47 5.33
N THR A 131 4.55 -10.17 6.05
CA THR A 131 5.40 -11.22 6.64
C THR A 131 4.76 -11.86 7.86
N ASP A 132 3.93 -11.13 8.57
CA ASP A 132 3.28 -11.59 9.79
C ASP A 132 1.89 -12.20 9.54
N ASN A 133 1.26 -11.96 8.36
CA ASN A 133 -0.09 -12.42 8.07
C ASN A 133 -0.21 -13.02 6.66
N THR A 134 -0.27 -14.35 6.58
CA THR A 134 -0.46 -15.10 5.32
C THR A 134 -1.85 -14.88 4.68
N TYR A 135 -2.78 -14.25 5.40
CA TYR A 135 -4.14 -13.95 4.91
C TYR A 135 -4.32 -12.50 4.47
N ALA A 136 -3.24 -11.69 4.41
CA ALA A 136 -3.28 -10.28 4.02
C ALA A 136 -3.63 -10.09 2.52
N SER A 137 -4.86 -10.47 2.15
CA SER A 137 -5.42 -10.32 0.79
C SER A 137 -5.65 -8.86 0.42
N GLN A 138 -5.79 -8.61 -0.88
CA GLN A 138 -6.35 -7.34 -1.35
C GLN A 138 -7.88 -7.35 -1.36
N LEU A 139 -8.54 -8.52 -1.32
CA LEU A 139 -10.00 -8.69 -1.32
C LEU A 139 -10.50 -8.83 0.12
N VAL A 140 -11.60 -8.14 0.44
CA VAL A 140 -12.26 -8.28 1.75
C VAL A 140 -13.18 -9.50 1.72
N ARG A 141 -12.62 -10.65 2.11
CA ARG A 141 -13.32 -11.93 2.16
C ARG A 141 -12.74 -12.84 3.23
N ILE A 142 -13.49 -13.86 3.64
CA ILE A 142 -12.96 -14.96 4.45
C ILE A 142 -12.40 -16.03 3.50
N GLN A 143 -11.15 -16.45 3.75
CA GLN A 143 -10.44 -17.46 2.97
C GLN A 143 -10.67 -18.85 3.60
N THR A 144 -11.92 -19.35 3.54
CA THR A 144 -12.31 -20.64 4.16
C THR A 144 -11.52 -21.80 3.58
N GLU A 145 -11.15 -21.75 2.29
CA GLU A 145 -10.33 -22.75 1.61
C GLU A 145 -8.86 -22.76 2.07
N ARG A 146 -8.47 -21.79 2.91
CA ARG A 146 -7.13 -21.71 3.52
C ARG A 146 -7.19 -21.79 5.05
N ASP A 147 -8.33 -22.20 5.63
CA ASP A 147 -8.56 -22.26 7.08
C ASP A 147 -8.13 -20.96 7.77
N GLN A 148 -8.61 -19.82 7.26
CA GLN A 148 -8.23 -18.51 7.77
C GLN A 148 -8.47 -18.40 9.26
N ARG A 149 -7.44 -17.94 9.97
CA ARG A 149 -7.46 -17.69 11.42
C ARG A 149 -7.07 -16.24 11.69
N VAL A 150 -7.46 -15.76 12.86
CA VAL A 150 -7.03 -14.46 13.37
C VAL A 150 -5.53 -14.49 13.65
N ILE A 151 -4.82 -13.51 13.11
CA ILE A 151 -3.39 -13.28 13.41
C ILE A 151 -3.30 -12.19 14.46
N GLU A 152 -2.70 -12.51 15.60
CA GLU A 152 -2.56 -11.59 16.76
C GLU A 152 -1.08 -11.32 17.12
N THR A 153 -0.15 -11.87 16.33
CA THR A 153 1.29 -11.77 16.58
C THR A 153 1.95 -10.70 15.71
N GLY A 154 3.21 -10.39 16.00
CA GLY A 154 3.97 -9.41 15.26
C GLY A 154 3.32 -8.03 15.31
N VAL A 155 3.23 -7.34 14.17
CA VAL A 155 2.62 -6.00 14.09
C VAL A 155 1.12 -6.00 14.37
N TYR A 156 0.43 -7.13 14.18
CA TYR A 156 -0.98 -7.31 14.49
C TYR A 156 -1.28 -7.39 16.00
N GLY A 157 -0.25 -7.56 16.83
CA GLY A 157 -0.38 -7.42 18.29
C GLY A 157 -0.48 -5.98 18.78
N PHE A 158 -0.14 -4.99 17.95
CA PHE A 158 -0.14 -3.57 18.31
C PHE A 158 -1.32 -2.82 17.70
N VAL A 159 -1.60 -3.06 16.42
CA VAL A 159 -2.72 -2.44 15.67
C VAL A 159 -3.36 -3.47 14.76
N ARG A 160 -4.66 -3.31 14.49
CA ARG A 160 -5.41 -4.28 13.69
C ARG A 160 -5.15 -4.16 12.18
N HIS A 161 -4.79 -2.96 11.70
CA HIS A 161 -4.59 -2.68 10.28
C HIS A 161 -3.21 -2.08 9.97
N PRO A 162 -2.11 -2.81 10.27
CA PRO A 162 -0.75 -2.30 10.08
C PRO A 162 -0.41 -2.00 8.61
N MET A 163 -1.00 -2.74 7.66
CA MET A 163 -0.83 -2.48 6.23
C MET A 163 -1.38 -1.11 5.84
N TYR A 164 -2.55 -0.72 6.36
CA TYR A 164 -3.15 0.58 6.06
C TYR A 164 -2.42 1.72 6.77
N LEU A 165 -1.89 1.49 7.98
CA LEU A 165 -0.99 2.44 8.64
C LEU A 165 0.24 2.70 7.76
N GLY A 166 0.93 1.64 7.33
CA GLY A 166 2.10 1.75 6.46
C GLY A 166 1.77 2.46 5.14
N ALA A 167 0.65 2.08 4.50
CA ALA A 167 0.19 2.73 3.27
C ALA A 167 -0.07 4.23 3.48
N GLY A 168 -0.78 4.62 4.54
CA GLY A 168 -1.05 6.03 4.83
C GLY A 168 0.23 6.85 5.04
N LEU A 169 1.19 6.32 5.81
CA LEU A 169 2.48 6.97 6.01
C LEU A 169 3.28 7.10 4.70
N THR A 170 3.27 6.06 3.85
CA THR A 170 3.99 6.09 2.58
C THR A 170 3.33 7.00 1.55
N PHE A 171 2.00 7.12 1.56
CA PHE A 171 1.29 8.05 0.67
C PHE A 171 1.59 9.50 1.03
N ILE A 172 1.43 9.90 2.30
CA ILE A 172 1.79 11.25 2.74
C ILE A 172 3.29 11.50 2.51
N GLY A 173 4.13 10.54 2.90
CA GLY A 173 5.57 10.65 2.76
C GLY A 173 6.03 10.83 1.31
N GLY A 174 5.42 10.10 0.38
CA GLY A 174 5.70 10.21 -1.05
C GLY A 174 5.41 11.60 -1.60
N GLU A 175 4.23 12.14 -1.30
CA GLU A 175 3.82 13.44 -1.83
C GLU A 175 4.60 14.61 -1.20
N LEU A 176 4.96 14.49 0.07
CA LEU A 176 5.86 15.45 0.72
C LEU A 176 7.26 15.40 0.10
N LEU A 177 7.81 14.21 -0.17
CA LEU A 177 9.10 14.05 -0.82
C LEU A 177 9.08 14.62 -2.25
N LEU A 178 7.99 14.40 -2.99
CA LEU A 178 7.81 14.93 -4.34
C LEU A 178 7.50 16.43 -4.38
N GLY A 179 7.25 17.05 -3.21
CA GLY A 179 6.98 18.47 -3.07
C GLY A 179 5.62 18.91 -3.63
N SER A 180 4.63 17.99 -3.75
CA SER A 180 3.34 18.25 -4.38
C SER A 180 2.21 18.42 -3.35
N VAL A 181 1.64 19.62 -3.30
CA VAL A 181 0.45 19.89 -2.47
C VAL A 181 -0.79 19.22 -3.05
N SER A 182 -0.92 19.19 -4.38
CA SER A 182 -2.03 18.51 -5.05
C SER A 182 -1.99 16.99 -4.82
N GLY A 183 -0.80 16.38 -4.85
CA GLY A 183 -0.59 14.98 -4.48
C GLY A 183 -0.93 14.72 -3.01
N LEU A 184 -0.54 15.64 -2.11
CA LEU A 184 -0.86 15.52 -0.67
C LEU A 184 -2.38 15.53 -0.42
N LEU A 185 -3.13 16.40 -1.10
CA LEU A 185 -4.61 16.39 -1.03
C LEU A 185 -5.18 15.06 -1.52
N LEU A 186 -4.63 14.51 -2.59
CA LEU A 186 -5.04 13.20 -3.11
C LEU A 186 -4.74 12.07 -2.11
N SER A 187 -3.60 12.13 -1.40
CA SER A 187 -3.25 11.20 -0.32
C SER A 187 -4.25 11.24 0.82
N LEU A 188 -4.72 12.42 1.21
CA LEU A 188 -5.75 12.55 2.25
C LEU A 188 -7.08 11.90 1.83
N VAL A 189 -7.49 12.06 0.56
CA VAL A 189 -8.67 11.37 0.02
C VAL A 189 -8.45 9.86 0.04
N MET A 190 -7.29 9.37 -0.38
CA MET A 190 -6.96 7.95 -0.35
C MET A 190 -7.02 7.38 1.08
N ILE A 191 -6.48 8.10 2.06
CA ILE A 191 -6.58 7.71 3.49
C ILE A 191 -8.04 7.64 3.92
N GLY A 192 -8.88 8.57 3.51
CA GLY A 192 -10.34 8.53 3.75
C GLY A 192 -10.97 7.25 3.19
N ILE A 193 -10.61 6.86 1.97
CA ILE A 193 -11.07 5.62 1.34
C ILE A 193 -10.60 4.39 2.15
N LEU A 194 -9.34 4.38 2.61
CA LEU A 194 -8.83 3.29 3.45
C LEU A 194 -9.54 3.22 4.79
N VAL A 195 -9.91 4.35 5.40
CA VAL A 195 -10.71 4.38 6.63
C VAL A 195 -12.09 3.75 6.40
N VAL A 196 -12.79 4.09 5.32
CA VAL A 196 -14.05 3.45 4.95
C VAL A 196 -13.87 1.95 4.76
N ARG A 197 -12.79 1.55 4.09
CA ARG A 197 -12.48 0.14 3.87
C ARG A 197 -12.23 -0.62 5.17
N ILE A 198 -11.56 -0.04 6.16
CA ILE A 198 -11.37 -0.63 7.48
C ILE A 198 -12.73 -1.00 8.11
N PHE A 199 -13.73 -0.13 8.03
CA PHE A 199 -15.07 -0.44 8.58
C PHE A 199 -15.74 -1.59 7.83
N VAL A 200 -15.63 -1.63 6.50
CA VAL A 200 -16.20 -2.72 5.69
C VAL A 200 -15.53 -4.05 6.03
N GLU A 201 -14.21 -4.06 6.13
CA GLU A 201 -13.40 -5.25 6.49
C GLU A 201 -13.71 -5.73 7.91
N GLU A 202 -13.69 -4.83 8.92
CA GLU A 202 -13.99 -5.21 10.31
C GLU A 202 -15.40 -5.76 10.47
N ASN A 203 -16.40 -5.21 9.79
CA ASN A 203 -17.76 -5.71 9.83
C ASN A 203 -17.87 -7.16 9.32
N LEU A 204 -17.16 -7.48 8.23
CA LEU A 204 -17.07 -8.85 7.72
C LEU A 204 -16.37 -9.77 8.73
N LEU A 205 -15.18 -9.36 9.21
CA LEU A 205 -14.37 -10.17 10.12
C LEU A 205 -15.07 -10.44 11.45
N ILE A 206 -15.81 -9.45 11.99
CA ILE A 206 -16.59 -9.60 13.23
C ILE A 206 -17.74 -10.61 13.04
N ARG A 207 -18.34 -10.64 11.85
CA ARG A 207 -19.49 -11.51 11.55
C ARG A 207 -19.04 -12.94 11.25
N ASP A 208 -18.00 -13.09 10.44
CA ASP A 208 -17.70 -14.34 9.72
C ASP A 208 -16.37 -14.99 10.12
N LEU A 209 -15.47 -14.31 10.87
CA LEU A 209 -14.18 -14.89 11.29
C LEU A 209 -14.21 -15.22 12.80
N GLU A 210 -14.16 -16.50 13.11
CA GLU A 210 -14.08 -16.97 14.49
C GLU A 210 -12.89 -16.37 15.25
N GLY A 211 -13.12 -15.95 16.50
CA GLY A 211 -12.07 -15.35 17.35
C GLY A 211 -11.81 -13.86 17.11
N TYR A 212 -12.31 -13.26 16.02
CA TYR A 212 -12.00 -11.86 15.72
C TYR A 212 -12.56 -10.86 16.76
N ARG A 213 -13.70 -11.18 17.38
CA ARG A 213 -14.27 -10.34 18.46
C ARG A 213 -13.34 -10.27 19.66
N ALA A 214 -12.81 -11.41 20.12
CA ALA A 214 -11.86 -11.47 21.23
C ALA A 214 -10.54 -10.74 20.89
N TYR A 215 -10.03 -10.92 19.66
CA TYR A 215 -8.87 -10.19 19.17
C TYR A 215 -9.06 -8.68 19.21
N ARG A 216 -10.22 -8.17 18.77
CA ARG A 216 -10.56 -6.75 18.79
C ARG A 216 -10.62 -6.17 20.21
N GLU A 217 -11.04 -6.93 21.21
CA GLU A 217 -11.04 -6.53 22.61
C GLU A 217 -9.60 -6.42 23.16
N LYS A 218 -8.72 -7.33 22.74
CA LYS A 218 -7.32 -7.38 23.12
C LYS A 218 -6.51 -6.28 22.43
N VAL A 219 -6.66 -6.12 21.09
CA VAL A 219 -5.96 -5.13 20.29
C VAL A 219 -6.96 -4.01 19.92
N ARG A 220 -7.00 -2.98 20.76
CA ARG A 220 -8.01 -1.92 20.70
C ARG A 220 -7.83 -0.96 19.53
N TYR A 221 -6.61 -0.76 19.06
CA TYR A 221 -6.27 0.29 18.09
C TYR A 221 -6.34 -0.25 16.66
N ARG A 222 -6.94 0.54 15.75
CA ARG A 222 -7.01 0.20 14.32
C ARG A 222 -5.72 0.51 13.60
N LEU A 223 -5.26 1.76 13.71
CA LEU A 223 -4.07 2.26 13.00
C LEU A 223 -3.00 2.79 13.95
N VAL A 224 -3.35 3.77 14.78
CA VAL A 224 -2.39 4.48 15.62
C VAL A 224 -2.63 4.15 17.08
N PRO A 225 -1.64 3.54 17.78
CA PRO A 225 -1.77 3.25 19.20
C PRO A 225 -2.14 4.48 20.01
N ARG A 226 -3.08 4.36 20.92
CA ARG A 226 -3.61 5.41 21.80
C ARG A 226 -4.40 6.53 21.11
N VAL A 227 -4.60 6.46 19.79
CA VAL A 227 -5.40 7.45 19.04
C VAL A 227 -6.65 6.80 18.45
N TRP A 228 -6.50 5.76 17.63
CA TRP A 228 -7.63 5.13 16.92
C TRP A 228 -7.37 3.66 16.53
#